data_7156090406b8e4c6d37cb1d2ba7c9e90
#
_entry.id   7156090406b8e4c6d37cb1d2ba7c9e90
#
_cell.length_a   1.000
_cell.length_b   1.000
_cell.length_c   1.000
_cell.angle_alpha   90.00
_cell.angle_beta   90.00
_cell.angle_gamma   90.00
#
_symmetry.space_group_name_H-M   'P 1'
#
loop_
_entity.id
_entity.type
_entity.pdbx_description
1 polymer ?
#
loop_
_entity_poly.entity_id
_entity_poly.type
_entity_poly.pdbx_seq_one_letter_code
_entity_poly.pdbx_strand_id
1 'polypeptide(L)'
;RDLVRSRGLGDVYKRQVMYRPGDKNYYLHRDFNGEYSANGCLFLAEECVPGNSDNLIIYGHHMNSGKMFADLEKYKDEGFYEEHPTILFRTIWGNEQYQIFVAFTTPVYTGNDFDYYSFIKAGTVEDYKKFVASVKEKSLYQTGTTAKYRDKLLTLSTCEYSQKNGRMVLVAKKNNGKE
;
A
#
# COMPACT_ATOMS: atom_id res chain seq x y z
N ARG A 1 3.59 -9.76 -18.82
CA ARG A 1 3.29 -10.04 -17.39
C ARG A 1 4.41 -9.46 -16.55
N ASP A 2 4.22 -8.25 -16.09
CA ASP A 2 5.22 -7.59 -15.25
C ASP A 2 5.05 -8.06 -13.82
N LEU A 3 6.01 -8.87 -13.36
CA LEU A 3 6.04 -9.38 -12.01
C LEU A 3 6.68 -8.35 -11.09
N VAL A 4 5.89 -7.75 -10.25
CA VAL A 4 6.37 -6.86 -9.20
C VAL A 4 6.50 -7.66 -7.91
N ARG A 5 7.69 -7.70 -7.32
CA ARG A 5 7.96 -8.41 -6.07
C ARG A 5 8.20 -7.42 -4.95
N SER A 6 7.42 -7.50 -3.87
CA SER A 6 7.69 -6.73 -2.67
C SER A 6 8.49 -7.54 -1.64
N ARG A 7 9.50 -6.95 -1.06
CA ARG A 7 10.18 -7.39 0.17
C ARG A 7 9.99 -6.29 1.20
N GLY A 8 9.34 -6.60 2.26
CA GLY A 8 9.24 -5.73 3.42
C GLY A 8 8.53 -6.48 4.53
N LEU A 9 8.96 -6.34 5.75
CA LEU A 9 8.57 -7.09 6.95
C LEU A 9 9.49 -8.29 7.20
N GLY A 10 10.76 -8.02 7.50
CA GLY A 10 11.71 -9.07 7.88
C GLY A 10 11.98 -10.10 6.78
N ASP A 11 12.99 -10.87 6.92
CA ASP A 11 13.53 -11.82 5.91
C ASP A 11 12.58 -12.94 5.46
N VAL A 12 11.32 -12.96 5.87
CA VAL A 12 10.43 -14.13 5.77
C VAL A 12 9.43 -14.07 4.62
N TYR A 13 9.10 -12.90 4.08
CA TYR A 13 7.96 -12.81 3.14
C TYR A 13 8.33 -12.18 1.79
N LYS A 14 8.70 -13.01 0.84
CA LYS A 14 8.69 -12.64 -0.58
C LYS A 14 7.24 -12.72 -1.07
N ARG A 15 6.61 -11.58 -1.34
CA ARG A 15 5.26 -11.52 -1.86
C ARG A 15 5.27 -11.00 -3.29
N GLN A 16 4.60 -11.71 -4.16
CA GLN A 16 4.44 -11.29 -5.56
C GLN A 16 3.20 -10.42 -5.67
N VAL A 17 3.36 -9.26 -6.29
CA VAL A 17 2.24 -8.34 -6.59
C VAL A 17 1.84 -8.55 -8.04
N MET A 18 0.58 -8.85 -8.27
CA MET A 18 0.00 -9.05 -9.58
C MET A 18 -0.53 -7.73 -10.14
N TYR A 19 -0.55 -7.60 -11.45
CA TYR A 19 -1.12 -6.44 -12.11
C TYR A 19 -1.91 -6.84 -13.35
N ARG A 20 -3.14 -6.34 -13.46
CA ARG A 20 -4.01 -6.53 -14.62
C ARG A 20 -4.78 -5.23 -14.87
N PRO A 21 -4.31 -4.38 -15.79
CA PRO A 21 -5.02 -3.15 -16.11
C PRO A 21 -6.40 -3.43 -16.73
N GLY A 22 -7.38 -2.61 -16.37
CA GLY A 22 -8.73 -2.68 -16.94
C GLY A 22 -9.60 -3.82 -16.38
N ASP A 23 -9.18 -4.51 -15.33
CA ASP A 23 -9.98 -5.58 -14.71
C ASP A 23 -9.91 -5.47 -13.18
N LYS A 24 -10.80 -4.65 -12.64
CA LYS A 24 -10.86 -4.33 -11.22
C LYS A 24 -11.07 -5.58 -10.39
N ASN A 25 -10.25 -5.68 -9.34
CA ASN A 25 -10.35 -6.79 -8.38
C ASN A 25 -10.16 -8.21 -8.98
N TYR A 26 -9.60 -8.34 -10.20
CA TYR A 26 -9.39 -9.66 -10.82
C TYR A 26 -8.68 -10.63 -9.87
N TYR A 27 -7.62 -10.18 -9.21
CA TYR A 27 -6.82 -11.00 -8.30
C TYR A 27 -7.35 -11.04 -6.86
N LEU A 28 -8.49 -10.42 -6.58
CA LEU A 28 -9.11 -10.47 -5.25
C LEU A 28 -9.48 -11.92 -4.87
N HIS A 29 -9.94 -12.71 -5.84
CA HIS A 29 -10.32 -14.11 -5.65
C HIS A 29 -9.69 -15.03 -6.70
N ARG A 30 -8.47 -14.71 -7.16
CA ARG A 30 -7.72 -15.53 -8.11
C ARG A 30 -6.25 -15.60 -7.71
N ASP A 31 -5.65 -16.76 -7.97
CA ASP A 31 -4.21 -16.95 -7.81
C ASP A 31 -3.42 -16.36 -8.99
N PHE A 32 -2.11 -16.56 -8.99
CA PHE A 32 -1.21 -16.07 -10.05
C PHE A 32 -1.41 -16.77 -11.41
N ASN A 33 -2.05 -17.95 -11.44
CA ASN A 33 -2.42 -18.66 -12.66
C ASN A 33 -3.76 -18.17 -13.22
N GLY A 34 -4.51 -17.40 -12.44
CA GLY A 34 -5.87 -16.95 -12.78
C GLY A 34 -6.96 -17.92 -12.33
N GLU A 35 -6.60 -18.99 -11.61
CA GLU A 35 -7.53 -19.93 -11.02
C GLU A 35 -8.21 -19.34 -9.78
N TYR A 36 -9.43 -19.83 -9.48
CA TYR A 36 -10.13 -19.36 -8.29
C TYR A 36 -9.35 -19.68 -7.02
N SER A 37 -9.21 -18.68 -6.18
CA SER A 37 -8.58 -18.78 -4.87
C SER A 37 -9.28 -17.84 -3.90
N ALA A 38 -9.83 -18.38 -2.80
CA ALA A 38 -10.45 -17.56 -1.76
C ALA A 38 -9.46 -16.53 -1.13
N ASN A 39 -8.16 -16.84 -1.21
CA ASN A 39 -7.10 -16.01 -0.65
C ASN A 39 -6.62 -14.93 -1.63
N GLY A 40 -6.93 -15.04 -2.92
CA GLY A 40 -6.43 -14.15 -3.95
C GLY A 40 -4.90 -14.02 -4.00
N CYS A 41 -4.45 -12.91 -4.54
CA CYS A 41 -3.05 -12.47 -4.53
C CYS A 41 -2.94 -11.05 -3.99
N LEU A 42 -1.72 -10.58 -3.74
CA LEU A 42 -1.46 -9.15 -3.68
C LEU A 42 -1.56 -8.59 -5.10
N PHE A 43 -2.23 -7.46 -5.27
CA PHE A 43 -2.39 -6.87 -6.58
C PHE A 43 -2.34 -5.35 -6.55
N LEU A 44 -1.83 -4.79 -7.64
CA LEU A 44 -1.82 -3.35 -7.88
C LEU A 44 -3.20 -2.90 -8.34
N ALA A 45 -3.67 -1.76 -7.82
CA ALA A 45 -4.91 -1.14 -8.28
C ALA A 45 -4.87 -0.94 -9.80
N GLU A 46 -6.01 -1.17 -10.47
CA GLU A 46 -6.08 -1.15 -11.94
C GLU A 46 -5.76 0.22 -12.54
N GLU A 47 -6.07 1.27 -11.79
CA GLU A 47 -5.85 2.66 -12.21
C GLU A 47 -4.37 3.08 -12.10
N CYS A 48 -3.56 2.30 -11.40
CA CYS A 48 -2.13 2.57 -11.26
C CYS A 48 -1.39 2.20 -12.55
N VAL A 49 -0.48 3.07 -12.96
CA VAL A 49 0.43 2.83 -14.07
C VAL A 49 1.86 2.89 -13.53
N PRO A 50 2.56 1.73 -13.39
CA PRO A 50 3.95 1.70 -12.94
C PRO A 50 4.83 2.66 -13.73
N GLY A 51 5.64 3.45 -13.04
CA GLY A 51 6.50 4.48 -13.64
C GLY A 51 5.82 5.82 -13.93
N ASN A 52 4.48 5.88 -14.02
CA ASN A 52 3.74 7.12 -14.31
C ASN A 52 2.94 7.65 -13.11
N SER A 53 2.30 6.76 -12.34
CA SER A 53 1.52 7.16 -11.16
C SER A 53 2.40 7.81 -10.09
N ASP A 54 1.82 8.75 -9.34
CA ASP A 54 2.47 9.34 -8.17
C ASP A 54 2.29 8.47 -6.93
N ASN A 55 1.21 7.69 -6.90
CA ASN A 55 0.93 6.72 -5.85
C ASN A 55 0.60 5.35 -6.47
N LEU A 56 1.32 4.33 -6.08
CA LEU A 56 1.00 2.94 -6.39
C LEU A 56 0.24 2.34 -5.20
N ILE A 57 -0.94 1.79 -5.45
CA ILE A 57 -1.77 1.20 -4.41
C ILE A 57 -1.78 -0.31 -4.57
N ILE A 58 -1.35 -1.02 -3.53
CA ILE A 58 -1.34 -2.49 -3.51
C ILE A 58 -2.37 -2.96 -2.50
N TYR A 59 -3.26 -3.82 -2.97
CA TYR A 59 -4.27 -4.49 -2.16
C TYR A 59 -3.86 -5.92 -1.81
N GLY A 60 -4.30 -6.38 -0.65
CA GLY A 60 -4.14 -7.75 -0.23
C GLY A 60 -5.11 -8.13 0.88
N HIS A 61 -5.49 -9.40 0.93
CA HIS A 61 -6.31 -9.90 2.03
C HIS A 61 -5.53 -9.92 3.35
N HIS A 62 -6.24 -9.70 4.44
CA HIS A 62 -5.80 -10.13 5.75
C HIS A 62 -6.21 -11.58 5.98
N MET A 63 -5.24 -12.44 6.17
CA MET A 63 -5.49 -13.86 6.43
C MET A 63 -5.25 -14.19 7.90
N ASN A 64 -6.22 -14.83 8.56
CA ASN A 64 -6.05 -15.31 9.95
C ASN A 64 -4.87 -16.28 10.11
N SER A 65 -4.39 -16.86 9.02
CA SER A 65 -3.19 -17.71 8.98
C SER A 65 -1.86 -16.93 9.01
N GLY A 66 -1.90 -15.59 9.15
CA GLY A 66 -0.71 -14.73 9.10
C GLY A 66 -0.14 -14.52 7.69
N LYS A 67 -0.86 -14.96 6.64
CA LYS A 67 -0.44 -14.79 5.25
C LYS A 67 -0.96 -13.47 4.66
N MET A 68 -0.51 -13.18 3.44
CA MET A 68 -0.83 -11.95 2.69
C MET A 68 -0.47 -10.68 3.48
N PHE A 69 -1.38 -9.75 3.66
CA PHE A 69 -1.16 -8.50 4.38
C PHE A 69 -1.55 -8.56 5.87
N ALA A 70 -1.66 -9.77 6.46
CA ALA A 70 -1.96 -9.91 7.88
C ALA A 70 -0.99 -9.14 8.78
N ASP A 71 0.30 -9.08 8.41
CA ASP A 71 1.31 -8.36 9.18
C ASP A 71 1.14 -6.83 9.17
N LEU A 72 0.31 -6.26 8.29
CA LEU A 72 0.01 -4.82 8.33
C LEU A 72 -0.68 -4.41 9.63
N GLU A 73 -1.42 -5.33 10.27
CA GLU A 73 -2.05 -5.08 11.56
C GLU A 73 -1.03 -4.74 12.67
N LYS A 74 0.19 -5.27 12.57
CA LYS A 74 1.26 -5.02 13.54
C LYS A 74 1.67 -3.55 13.56
N TYR A 75 1.46 -2.82 12.47
CA TYR A 75 1.73 -1.38 12.39
C TYR A 75 0.72 -0.51 13.17
N LYS A 76 -0.25 -1.10 13.87
CA LYS A 76 -0.99 -0.40 14.91
C LYS A 76 -0.11 -0.07 16.11
N ASP A 77 0.97 -0.81 16.29
CA ASP A 77 2.01 -0.60 17.31
C ASP A 77 3.13 0.25 16.72
N GLU A 78 3.42 1.39 17.36
CA GLU A 78 4.49 2.29 16.95
C GLU A 78 5.86 1.65 17.05
N GLY A 79 6.09 0.81 18.09
CA GLY A 79 7.35 0.08 18.25
C GLY A 79 7.62 -0.88 17.09
N PHE A 80 6.58 -1.51 16.55
CA PHE A 80 6.75 -2.33 15.37
C PHE A 80 7.13 -1.49 14.13
N TYR A 81 6.56 -0.30 13.98
CA TYR A 81 6.99 0.64 12.94
C TYR A 81 8.44 1.06 13.09
N GLU A 82 8.90 1.37 14.33
CA GLU A 82 10.29 1.77 14.59
C GLU A 82 11.30 0.68 14.19
N GLU A 83 10.95 -0.59 14.37
CA GLU A 83 11.77 -1.73 13.94
C GLU A 83 11.67 -2.00 12.42
N HIS A 84 10.57 -1.64 11.80
CA HIS A 84 10.26 -1.95 10.39
C HIS A 84 9.80 -0.73 9.58
N PRO A 85 10.57 0.37 9.54
CA PRO A 85 10.11 1.64 8.97
C PRO A 85 10.10 1.68 7.45
N THR A 86 10.59 0.64 6.77
CA THR A 86 10.79 0.65 5.32
C THR A 86 10.16 -0.53 4.61
N ILE A 87 9.74 -0.30 3.37
CA ILE A 87 9.24 -1.32 2.44
C ILE A 87 10.23 -1.45 1.29
N LEU A 88 10.68 -2.67 1.01
CA LEU A 88 11.45 -2.97 -0.19
C LEU A 88 10.53 -3.46 -1.30
N PHE A 89 10.44 -2.71 -2.37
CA PHE A 89 9.63 -3.00 -3.55
C PHE A 89 10.51 -3.30 -4.74
N ARG A 90 10.42 -4.52 -5.25
CA ARG A 90 11.20 -4.94 -6.42
C ARG A 90 10.37 -4.87 -7.67
N THR A 91 10.91 -4.22 -8.67
CA THR A 91 10.36 -4.16 -10.02
C THR A 91 11.35 -4.77 -11.01
N ILE A 92 10.93 -4.88 -12.26
CA ILE A 92 11.85 -5.28 -13.36
C ILE A 92 12.94 -4.22 -13.60
N TRP A 93 12.72 -2.97 -13.16
CA TRP A 93 13.67 -1.87 -13.33
C TRP A 93 14.64 -1.73 -12.14
N GLY A 94 14.45 -2.51 -11.08
CA GLY A 94 15.34 -2.51 -9.91
C GLY A 94 14.65 -2.63 -8.57
N ASN A 95 15.45 -2.46 -7.52
CA ASN A 95 14.98 -2.47 -6.15
C ASN A 95 14.69 -1.05 -5.71
N GLU A 96 13.49 -0.81 -5.23
CA GLU A 96 13.03 0.47 -4.72
C GLU A 96 12.76 0.34 -3.22
N GLN A 97 13.26 1.28 -2.45
CA GLN A 97 13.00 1.36 -1.03
C GLN A 97 12.06 2.52 -0.74
N TYR A 98 11.04 2.25 0.06
CA TYR A 98 10.05 3.23 0.48
C TYR A 98 10.08 3.39 2.00
N GLN A 99 10.09 4.63 2.47
CA GLN A 99 9.99 4.99 3.89
C GLN A 99 8.53 5.19 4.26
N ILE A 100 8.01 4.40 5.19
CA ILE A 100 6.66 4.56 5.73
C ILE A 100 6.61 5.91 6.47
N PHE A 101 5.59 6.71 6.20
CA PHE A 101 5.38 7.99 6.89
C PHE A 101 3.98 8.13 7.48
N VAL A 102 3.06 7.21 7.18
CA VAL A 102 1.71 7.15 7.74
C VAL A 102 1.26 5.72 7.90
N ALA A 103 0.62 5.42 9.03
CA ALA A 103 -0.14 4.20 9.27
C ALA A 103 -1.49 4.58 9.87
N PHE A 104 -2.60 4.12 9.30
CA PHE A 104 -3.94 4.43 9.78
C PHE A 104 -4.94 3.31 9.51
N THR A 105 -6.06 3.33 10.25
CA THR A 105 -7.22 2.50 9.96
C THR A 105 -8.37 3.38 9.48
N THR A 106 -9.16 2.87 8.55
CA THR A 106 -10.33 3.58 8.04
C THR A 106 -11.43 2.59 7.64
N PRO A 107 -12.72 2.89 7.89
CA PRO A 107 -13.79 2.17 7.24
C PRO A 107 -13.83 2.51 5.75
N VAL A 108 -14.45 1.68 4.95
CA VAL A 108 -14.77 1.96 3.55
C VAL A 108 -16.24 1.66 3.27
N TYR A 109 -16.79 2.29 2.24
CA TYR A 109 -18.20 2.13 1.83
C TYR A 109 -19.22 2.59 2.87
N THR A 110 -18.90 3.59 3.68
CA THR A 110 -19.81 4.17 4.70
C THR A 110 -20.44 5.50 4.26
N GLY A 111 -20.05 6.03 3.10
CA GLY A 111 -20.55 7.30 2.55
C GLY A 111 -19.85 8.56 3.09
N ASN A 112 -19.06 8.42 4.16
CA ASN A 112 -18.21 9.48 4.72
C ASN A 112 -16.75 9.04 4.79
N ASP A 113 -16.35 8.19 3.86
CA ASP A 113 -15.02 7.59 3.86
C ASP A 113 -13.98 8.58 3.36
N PHE A 114 -12.77 8.42 3.86
CA PHE A 114 -11.61 9.04 3.26
C PHE A 114 -11.14 8.22 2.07
N ASP A 115 -11.34 8.75 0.87
CA ASP A 115 -11.05 8.08 -0.41
C ASP A 115 -9.54 8.06 -0.71
N TYR A 116 -8.72 7.52 0.20
CA TYR A 116 -7.26 7.40 -0.01
C TYR A 116 -6.90 6.66 -1.30
N TYR A 117 -7.79 5.78 -1.75
CA TYR A 117 -7.61 4.95 -2.94
C TYR A 117 -7.88 5.69 -4.26
N SER A 118 -8.46 6.88 -4.23
CA SER A 118 -8.68 7.71 -5.42
C SER A 118 -7.43 8.51 -5.83
N PHE A 119 -6.46 8.67 -4.92
CA PHE A 119 -5.24 9.42 -5.19
C PHE A 119 -4.20 8.54 -5.90
N ILE A 120 -4.20 8.55 -7.22
CA ILE A 120 -3.25 7.83 -8.07
C ILE A 120 -2.22 8.78 -8.66
N LYS A 121 -2.67 9.96 -9.11
CA LYS A 121 -1.82 10.99 -9.71
C LYS A 121 -2.35 12.37 -9.35
N ALA A 122 -1.46 13.24 -8.94
CA ALA A 122 -1.81 14.62 -8.65
C ALA A 122 -2.05 15.42 -9.93
N GLY A 123 -3.15 16.13 -9.99
CA GLY A 123 -3.40 17.13 -11.03
C GLY A 123 -2.60 18.42 -10.79
N THR A 124 -2.45 18.78 -9.52
CA THR A 124 -1.76 19.99 -9.07
C THR A 124 -0.86 19.73 -7.87
N VAL A 125 0.00 20.67 -7.53
CA VAL A 125 0.82 20.66 -6.30
C VAL A 125 -0.07 20.61 -5.06
N GLU A 126 -1.17 21.36 -5.09
CA GLU A 126 -2.13 21.48 -4.00
C GLU A 126 -2.86 20.14 -3.76
N ASP A 127 -3.24 19.41 -4.81
CA ASP A 127 -3.86 18.09 -4.68
C ASP A 127 -2.92 17.11 -3.96
N TYR A 128 -1.63 17.13 -4.32
CA TYR A 128 -0.63 16.31 -3.67
C TYR A 128 -0.48 16.65 -2.19
N LYS A 129 -0.32 17.94 -1.88
CA LYS A 129 -0.20 18.42 -0.50
C LYS A 129 -1.42 18.12 0.33
N LYS A 130 -2.62 18.29 -0.24
CA LYS A 130 -3.89 17.97 0.42
C LYS A 130 -3.97 16.48 0.76
N PHE A 131 -3.61 15.60 -0.17
CA PHE A 131 -3.57 14.16 0.10
C PHE A 131 -2.61 13.83 1.24
N VAL A 132 -1.36 14.31 1.18
CA VAL A 132 -0.36 14.06 2.21
C VAL A 132 -0.82 14.59 3.58
N ALA A 133 -1.41 15.79 3.64
CA ALA A 133 -1.94 16.34 4.88
C ALA A 133 -3.08 15.48 5.45
N SER A 134 -4.03 15.08 4.59
CA SER A 134 -5.20 14.28 4.99
C SER A 134 -4.80 12.89 5.52
N VAL A 135 -3.83 12.20 4.91
CA VAL A 135 -3.35 10.91 5.43
C VAL A 135 -2.58 11.08 6.74
N LYS A 136 -1.80 12.15 6.87
CA LYS A 136 -1.06 12.44 8.11
C LYS A 136 -1.97 12.76 9.29
N GLU A 137 -3.07 13.46 9.07
CA GLU A 137 -4.07 13.74 10.10
C GLU A 137 -4.69 12.46 10.67
N LYS A 138 -4.82 11.43 9.84
CA LYS A 138 -5.38 10.13 10.24
C LYS A 138 -4.37 9.17 10.85
N SER A 139 -3.09 9.51 10.83
CA SER A 139 -2.03 8.60 11.30
C SER A 139 -2.19 8.24 12.77
N LEU A 140 -2.02 6.96 13.08
CA LEU A 140 -2.08 6.43 14.45
C LEU A 140 -0.98 7.00 15.36
N TYR A 141 0.15 7.38 14.76
CA TYR A 141 1.31 7.94 15.45
C TYR A 141 2.12 8.87 14.51
N GLN A 142 3.08 9.59 15.08
CA GLN A 142 3.92 10.53 14.34
C GLN A 142 5.24 9.86 13.94
N THR A 143 5.49 9.71 12.66
CA THR A 143 6.69 9.03 12.15
C THR A 143 7.91 9.93 11.99
N GLY A 144 7.80 11.24 12.25
CA GLY A 144 8.87 12.21 11.99
C GLY A 144 9.19 12.44 10.51
N THR A 145 8.53 11.73 9.61
CA THR A 145 8.75 11.77 8.16
C THR A 145 7.52 12.30 7.42
N THR A 146 7.72 12.86 6.24
CA THR A 146 6.63 13.30 5.36
C THR A 146 7.05 13.22 3.89
N ALA A 147 6.09 13.19 2.99
CA ALA A 147 6.32 13.26 1.55
C ALA A 147 6.22 14.70 1.05
N LYS A 148 7.01 15.03 0.02
CA LYS A 148 7.01 16.31 -0.69
C LYS A 148 6.48 16.10 -2.10
N TYR A 149 5.95 17.15 -2.71
CA TYR A 149 5.52 17.10 -4.11
C TYR A 149 6.59 16.49 -5.00
N ARG A 150 6.19 15.57 -5.89
CA ARG A 150 7.01 14.73 -6.75
C ARG A 150 7.64 13.49 -6.08
N ASP A 151 7.59 13.32 -4.77
CA ASP A 151 7.94 12.03 -4.19
C ASP A 151 6.95 10.97 -4.71
N LYS A 152 7.47 9.83 -5.14
CA LYS A 152 6.63 8.68 -5.51
C LYS A 152 6.18 7.96 -4.25
N LEU A 153 4.90 7.64 -4.20
CA LEU A 153 4.26 7.01 -3.06
C LEU A 153 3.92 5.54 -3.35
N LEU A 154 3.91 4.78 -2.28
CA LEU A 154 3.41 3.40 -2.24
C LEU A 154 2.42 3.28 -1.09
N THR A 155 1.19 2.90 -1.41
CA THR A 155 0.14 2.64 -0.44
C THR A 155 -0.14 1.15 -0.37
N LEU A 156 -0.05 0.56 0.82
CA LEU A 156 -0.47 -0.81 1.09
C LEU A 156 -1.80 -0.79 1.83
N SER A 157 -2.77 -1.56 1.38
CA SER A 157 -4.11 -1.59 1.95
C SER A 157 -4.63 -3.01 2.12
N THR A 158 -5.16 -3.31 3.29
CA THR A 158 -5.76 -4.62 3.59
C THR A 158 -7.03 -4.48 4.40
N CYS A 159 -7.82 -5.55 4.45
CA CYS A 159 -8.95 -5.65 5.36
C CYS A 159 -8.46 -5.59 6.81
N GLU A 160 -9.21 -4.89 7.64
CA GLU A 160 -9.02 -4.74 9.07
C GLU A 160 -10.34 -5.10 9.77
N TYR A 161 -10.28 -5.86 10.88
CA TYR A 161 -11.46 -6.49 11.47
C TYR A 161 -11.99 -5.78 12.71
N SER A 162 -11.33 -4.72 13.21
CA SER A 162 -11.80 -3.98 14.39
C SER A 162 -13.08 -3.19 14.10
N GLN A 163 -13.38 -2.96 12.83
CA GLN A 163 -14.60 -2.29 12.39
C GLN A 163 -15.14 -2.90 11.08
N LYS A 164 -16.43 -2.73 10.85
CA LYS A 164 -17.08 -3.23 9.63
C LYS A 164 -16.45 -2.57 8.40
N ASN A 165 -16.06 -3.39 7.43
CA ASN A 165 -15.34 -2.95 6.22
C ASN A 165 -14.06 -2.15 6.50
N GLY A 166 -13.40 -2.38 7.63
CA GLY A 166 -12.17 -1.71 8.00
C GLY A 166 -11.02 -2.01 7.03
N ARG A 167 -10.11 -1.04 6.93
CA ARG A 167 -8.83 -1.18 6.20
C ARG A 167 -7.70 -0.71 7.10
N MET A 168 -6.64 -1.49 7.16
CA MET A 168 -5.34 -1.03 7.62
C MET A 168 -4.55 -0.54 6.42
N VAL A 169 -4.04 0.68 6.50
CA VAL A 169 -3.39 1.37 5.39
C VAL A 169 -2.04 1.90 5.85
N LEU A 170 -1.02 1.61 5.05
CA LEU A 170 0.31 2.21 5.17
C LEU A 170 0.55 3.09 3.94
N VAL A 171 1.08 4.29 4.16
CA VAL A 171 1.55 5.15 3.07
C VAL A 171 3.03 5.40 3.25
N ALA A 172 3.79 5.11 2.21
CA ALA A 172 5.23 5.24 2.19
C ALA A 172 5.68 6.08 0.99
N LYS A 173 6.79 6.81 1.16
CA LYS A 173 7.43 7.56 0.07
C LYS A 173 8.68 6.84 -0.40
N LYS A 174 8.95 6.91 -1.69
CA LYS A 174 10.19 6.38 -2.28
C LYS A 174 11.39 7.12 -1.69
N ASN A 175 12.38 6.36 -1.22
CA ASN A 175 13.66 6.93 -0.88
C ASN A 175 14.39 7.26 -2.19
N ASN A 176 14.60 8.54 -2.43
CA ASN A 176 15.51 8.96 -3.47
C ASN A 176 16.91 8.60 -2.95
N GLY A 177 17.51 7.55 -3.54
CA GLY A 177 18.90 7.19 -3.23
C GLY A 177 19.75 8.46 -3.28
N LYS A 178 20.66 8.63 -2.36
CA LYS A 178 21.73 9.60 -2.55
C LYS A 178 22.47 9.15 -3.82
N GLU A 179 22.39 9.98 -4.87
CA GLU A 179 23.33 9.92 -5.96
C GLU A 179 24.77 9.96 -5.46
#